data_572592878388d0c5a344a7d406db149d
#
_entry.id   572592878388d0c5a344a7d406db149d
#
_cell.length_a   1.000
_cell.length_b   1.000
_cell.length_c   1.000
_cell.angle_alpha   90.00
_cell.angle_beta   90.00
_cell.angle_gamma   90.00
#
_symmetry.space_group_name_H-M   'P 1'
#
loop_
_entity.id
_entity.type
_entity.pdbx_description
1 polymer ?
#
loop_
_entity_poly.entity_id
_entity_poly.type
_entity_poly.pdbx_seq_one_letter_code
_entity_poly.pdbx_strand_id
1 'polypeptide(L)'
;KLKLRRKPKSPYMRIGNAGDLFTKDIIQWKYGKEPENIKKRGKRILIIGSISHQVMPGDIICGIGTRGETTKINHASAVSVYALRGPISCENFRRQGYDLSNLKSIYDPGLLARFIFHDLVEEFKDPIKNNLIFIPHYKDMDRYPPVLENGIRTVNVDSEPKKLAAEILQAEHVFSSSLHGIIFAHSLG
;
A
#
# COMPACT_ATOMS: atom_id res chain seq x y z
N LYS A 1 -19.10 -9.83 10.84
CA LYS A 1 -18.73 -10.51 9.57
C LYS A 1 -18.29 -9.44 8.58
N LEU A 2 -16.99 -9.20 8.46
CA LEU A 2 -16.41 -8.28 7.48
C LEU A 2 -16.58 -8.86 6.08
N LYS A 3 -17.50 -8.32 5.31
CA LYS A 3 -17.49 -8.51 3.86
C LYS A 3 -16.57 -7.45 3.28
N LEU A 4 -15.26 -7.73 3.21
CA LEU A 4 -14.30 -7.03 2.35
C LEU A 4 -14.64 -7.32 0.87
N ARG A 5 -15.84 -6.95 0.43
CA ARG A 5 -16.16 -6.88 -0.99
C ARG A 5 -15.78 -5.48 -1.48
N ARG A 6 -14.48 -5.19 -1.61
CA ARG A 6 -14.08 -4.33 -2.70
C ARG A 6 -14.41 -5.09 -3.99
N LYS A 7 -15.28 -4.53 -4.83
CA LYS A 7 -15.26 -4.92 -6.24
C LYS A 7 -13.80 -4.75 -6.67
N PRO A 8 -13.17 -5.76 -7.26
CA PRO A 8 -11.81 -5.60 -7.77
C PRO A 8 -11.78 -4.33 -8.62
N LYS A 9 -10.80 -3.48 -8.40
CA LYS A 9 -10.61 -2.23 -9.19
C LYS A 9 -10.27 -2.54 -10.66
N SER A 10 -9.97 -3.79 -10.92
CA SER A 10 -9.77 -4.39 -12.23
C SER A 10 -10.61 -5.66 -12.27
N PRO A 11 -11.25 -6.01 -13.39
CA PRO A 11 -11.93 -7.29 -13.56
C PRO A 11 -11.00 -8.50 -13.34
N TYR A 12 -9.69 -8.28 -13.33
CA TYR A 12 -8.65 -9.30 -13.20
C TYR A 12 -8.14 -9.50 -11.76
N MET A 13 -8.48 -8.63 -10.81
CA MET A 13 -8.03 -8.78 -9.41
C MET A 13 -9.04 -9.59 -8.60
N ARG A 14 -8.64 -10.73 -8.06
CA ARG A 14 -9.47 -11.64 -7.26
C ARG A 14 -9.40 -11.34 -5.76
N ILE A 15 -8.21 -11.06 -5.26
CA ILE A 15 -7.91 -10.80 -3.84
C ILE A 15 -7.88 -9.29 -3.61
N GLY A 16 -7.07 -8.58 -4.34
CA GLY A 16 -6.84 -7.14 -4.28
C GLY A 16 -5.35 -6.81 -4.23
N ASN A 17 -5.01 -5.55 -4.46
CA ASN A 17 -3.62 -5.10 -4.40
C ASN A 17 -3.08 -5.25 -2.97
N ALA A 18 -2.05 -6.07 -2.77
CA ALA A 18 -1.46 -6.36 -1.47
C ALA A 18 -1.12 -5.10 -0.66
N GLY A 19 -0.55 -4.08 -1.32
CA GLY A 19 -0.26 -2.82 -0.65
C GLY A 19 -1.50 -2.09 -0.13
N ASP A 20 -2.60 -2.05 -0.90
CA ASP A 20 -3.86 -1.44 -0.45
C ASP A 20 -4.51 -2.27 0.70
N LEU A 21 -4.35 -3.60 0.67
CA LEU A 21 -4.87 -4.53 1.69
C LEU A 21 -4.10 -4.43 3.01
N PHE A 22 -2.85 -4.00 2.99
CA PHE A 22 -1.97 -3.90 4.15
C PHE A 22 -2.52 -3.01 5.28
N THR A 23 -3.50 -2.15 4.99
CA THR A 23 -4.24 -1.40 6.02
C THR A 23 -4.80 -2.33 7.11
N LYS A 24 -5.27 -3.53 6.73
CA LYS A 24 -5.79 -4.52 7.67
C LYS A 24 -4.70 -4.98 8.64
N ASP A 25 -3.53 -5.33 8.10
CA ASP A 25 -2.40 -5.82 8.90
C ASP A 25 -1.90 -4.74 9.87
N ILE A 26 -1.85 -3.48 9.44
CA ILE A 26 -1.48 -2.34 10.31
C ILE A 26 -2.45 -2.21 11.50
N ILE A 27 -3.75 -2.26 11.24
CA ILE A 27 -4.77 -2.13 12.29
C ILE A 27 -4.76 -3.33 13.22
N GLN A 28 -4.64 -4.52 12.69
CA GLN A 28 -4.54 -5.75 13.47
C GLN A 28 -3.31 -5.73 14.37
N TRP A 29 -2.15 -5.39 13.81
CA TRP A 29 -0.88 -5.30 14.55
C TRP A 29 -0.93 -4.26 15.66
N LYS A 30 -1.47 -3.06 15.38
CA LYS A 30 -1.45 -1.94 16.33
C LYS A 30 -2.52 -2.05 17.40
N TYR A 31 -3.72 -2.55 17.07
CA TYR A 31 -4.89 -2.51 17.94
C TYR A 31 -5.49 -3.87 18.27
N GLY A 32 -4.99 -4.96 17.69
CA GLY A 32 -5.55 -6.31 17.87
C GLY A 32 -6.97 -6.46 17.33
N LYS A 33 -7.40 -5.59 16.40
CA LYS A 33 -8.79 -5.52 15.91
C LYS A 33 -8.85 -5.62 14.40
N GLU A 34 -9.90 -6.28 13.92
CA GLU A 34 -10.24 -6.28 12.50
C GLU A 34 -10.87 -4.94 12.11
N PRO A 35 -10.38 -4.25 11.06
CA PRO A 35 -10.98 -3.00 10.62
C PRO A 35 -12.29 -3.23 9.86
N GLU A 36 -13.26 -2.36 10.08
CA GLU A 36 -14.43 -2.28 9.22
C GLU A 36 -14.17 -1.36 8.03
N ASN A 37 -14.55 -1.80 6.84
CA ASN A 37 -14.46 -0.97 5.64
C ASN A 37 -15.72 -0.10 5.51
N ILE A 38 -15.64 1.15 5.96
CA ILE A 38 -16.73 2.11 5.92
C ILE A 38 -16.75 2.78 4.54
N LYS A 39 -17.83 2.54 3.76
CA LYS A 39 -18.01 3.13 2.44
C LYS A 39 -18.78 4.45 2.44
N LYS A 40 -19.46 4.78 3.55
CA LYS A 40 -20.38 5.92 3.65
C LYS A 40 -19.82 6.99 4.59
N ARG A 41 -20.44 8.17 4.58
CA ARG A 41 -20.12 9.29 5.47
C ARG A 41 -20.01 8.84 6.93
N GLY A 42 -18.92 9.22 7.56
CA GLY A 42 -18.59 8.91 8.93
C GLY A 42 -17.11 9.22 9.17
N LYS A 43 -16.64 9.13 10.39
CA LYS A 43 -15.21 9.26 10.69
C LYS A 43 -14.48 8.03 10.16
N ARG A 44 -13.78 8.17 9.02
CA ARG A 44 -12.93 7.14 8.44
C ARG A 44 -11.47 7.47 8.70
N ILE A 45 -10.66 6.45 8.88
CA ILE A 45 -9.20 6.59 8.90
C ILE A 45 -8.67 6.06 7.57
N LEU A 46 -7.94 6.91 6.83
CA LEU A 46 -7.32 6.57 5.56
C LEU A 46 -5.82 6.38 5.79
N ILE A 47 -5.34 5.14 5.70
CA ILE A 47 -3.98 4.80 6.13
C ILE A 47 -3.04 4.64 4.94
N ILE A 48 -3.38 3.83 3.95
CA ILE A 48 -2.47 3.48 2.85
C ILE A 48 -3.17 3.59 1.49
N GLY A 49 -2.39 3.79 0.44
CA GLY A 49 -2.86 3.81 -0.94
C GLY A 49 -2.90 5.20 -1.59
N SER A 50 -2.95 5.23 -2.91
CA SER A 50 -3.08 6.46 -3.71
C SER A 50 -4.55 6.85 -3.86
N ILE A 51 -5.21 7.15 -2.74
CA ILE A 51 -6.66 7.32 -2.65
C ILE A 51 -7.11 8.73 -2.26
N SER A 52 -6.25 9.73 -2.35
CA SER A 52 -6.56 11.13 -2.00
C SER A 52 -7.81 11.68 -2.70
N HIS A 53 -8.11 11.18 -3.91
CA HIS A 53 -9.34 11.53 -4.66
C HIS A 53 -10.64 10.96 -4.04
N GLN A 54 -10.53 10.12 -2.99
CA GLN A 54 -11.66 9.54 -2.27
C GLN A 54 -11.88 10.18 -0.89
N VAL A 55 -11.12 11.21 -0.55
CA VAL A 55 -11.26 11.94 0.72
C VAL A 55 -12.65 12.56 0.82
N MET A 56 -13.25 12.47 1.99
CA MET A 56 -14.57 13.02 2.32
C MET A 56 -14.50 13.86 3.60
N PRO A 57 -15.47 14.76 3.83
CA PRO A 57 -15.55 15.50 5.09
C PRO A 57 -15.58 14.57 6.32
N GLY A 58 -14.80 14.92 7.35
CA GLY A 58 -14.67 14.14 8.58
C GLY A 58 -13.63 13.02 8.54
N ASP A 59 -12.96 12.79 7.40
CA ASP A 59 -11.88 11.79 7.30
C ASP A 59 -10.66 12.18 8.12
N ILE A 60 -10.00 11.18 8.66
CA ILE A 60 -8.68 11.28 9.32
C ILE A 60 -7.66 10.64 8.37
N ILE A 61 -6.65 11.42 7.98
CA ILE A 61 -5.63 10.99 7.02
C ILE A 61 -4.36 10.62 7.76
N CYS A 62 -3.90 9.37 7.59
CA CYS A 62 -2.76 8.78 8.29
C CYS A 62 -1.77 8.05 7.37
N GLY A 63 -1.50 8.59 6.15
CA GLY A 63 -0.43 8.03 5.30
C GLY A 63 -0.80 7.79 3.84
N ILE A 64 -2.02 8.15 3.42
CA ILE A 64 -2.36 8.08 1.99
C ILE A 64 -1.55 9.07 1.16
N GLY A 65 -1.45 8.78 -0.15
CA GLY A 65 -0.82 9.66 -1.11
C GLY A 65 -1.70 10.06 -2.27
N THR A 66 -1.18 10.98 -3.08
CA THR A 66 -1.76 11.36 -4.36
C THR A 66 -1.26 10.42 -5.48
N ARG A 67 -1.99 10.36 -6.60
CA ARG A 67 -1.54 9.62 -7.80
C ARG A 67 -0.52 10.40 -8.61
N GLY A 68 -0.44 11.69 -8.40
CA GLY A 68 0.46 12.63 -9.06
C GLY A 68 0.24 14.02 -8.51
N GLU A 69 1.02 14.98 -8.99
CA GLU A 69 1.03 16.35 -8.51
C GLU A 69 -0.28 17.11 -8.76
N THR A 70 -1.02 16.72 -9.79
CA THR A 70 -2.27 17.38 -10.19
C THR A 70 -3.52 16.66 -9.73
N THR A 71 -3.38 15.61 -8.89
CA THR A 71 -4.56 14.87 -8.38
C THR A 71 -5.49 15.82 -7.63
N LYS A 72 -6.72 15.98 -8.10
CA LYS A 72 -7.74 16.74 -7.40
C LYS A 72 -8.19 15.99 -6.14
N ILE A 73 -8.14 16.70 -5.00
CA ILE A 73 -8.58 16.21 -3.70
C ILE A 73 -9.90 16.92 -3.38
N ASN A 74 -10.92 16.16 -3.00
CA ASN A 74 -12.21 16.75 -2.69
C ASN A 74 -12.31 17.09 -1.20
N HIS A 75 -13.09 18.14 -0.87
CA HIS A 75 -13.51 18.45 0.51
C HIS A 75 -12.36 18.83 1.47
N ALA A 76 -11.65 19.91 1.20
CA ALA A 76 -10.55 20.40 2.03
C ALA A 76 -10.95 20.73 3.49
N SER A 77 -12.21 21.09 3.73
CA SER A 77 -12.72 21.39 5.07
C SER A 77 -13.08 20.13 5.87
N ALA A 78 -12.98 20.22 7.21
CA ALA A 78 -13.34 19.16 8.16
C ALA A 78 -12.55 17.83 8.01
N VAL A 79 -11.36 17.87 7.44
CA VAL A 79 -10.43 16.74 7.33
C VAL A 79 -9.25 16.98 8.27
N SER A 80 -8.85 15.96 9.02
CA SER A 80 -7.65 16.02 9.88
C SER A 80 -6.51 15.25 9.22
N VAL A 81 -5.36 15.91 9.01
CA VAL A 81 -4.20 15.31 8.34
C VAL A 81 -3.06 15.11 9.33
N TYR A 82 -2.78 13.85 9.68
CA TYR A 82 -1.68 13.48 10.58
C TYR A 82 -0.48 12.88 9.87
N ALA A 83 -0.68 12.21 8.74
CA ALA A 83 0.41 11.69 7.94
C ALA A 83 0.04 11.65 6.46
N LEU A 84 1.03 11.84 5.60
CA LEU A 84 0.94 11.75 4.14
C LEU A 84 2.13 10.98 3.59
N ARG A 85 1.91 10.32 2.47
CA ARG A 85 2.95 9.58 1.76
C ARG A 85 3.84 10.51 0.94
N GLY A 86 4.91 10.99 1.56
CA GLY A 86 5.97 11.73 0.89
C GLY A 86 5.68 13.20 0.58
N PRO A 87 6.73 13.95 0.20
CA PRO A 87 6.70 15.40 0.04
C PRO A 87 5.76 15.86 -1.08
N ILE A 88 5.67 15.13 -2.19
CA ILE A 88 4.76 15.45 -3.32
C ILE A 88 3.31 15.45 -2.86
N SER A 89 2.92 14.48 -2.02
CA SER A 89 1.57 14.44 -1.46
C SER A 89 1.31 15.63 -0.54
N CYS A 90 2.29 16.01 0.30
CA CYS A 90 2.18 17.18 1.19
C CYS A 90 1.99 18.46 0.39
N GLU A 91 2.79 18.65 -0.65
CA GLU A 91 2.70 19.84 -1.51
C GLU A 91 1.33 19.91 -2.21
N ASN A 92 0.84 18.77 -2.73
CA ASN A 92 -0.45 18.72 -3.39
C ASN A 92 -1.61 19.02 -2.42
N PHE A 93 -1.56 18.51 -1.19
CA PHE A 93 -2.55 18.82 -0.16
C PHE A 93 -2.51 20.29 0.23
N ARG A 94 -1.31 20.86 0.43
CA ARG A 94 -1.12 22.28 0.75
C ARG A 94 -1.67 23.20 -0.35
N ARG A 95 -1.34 22.94 -1.62
CA ARG A 95 -1.86 23.72 -2.77
C ARG A 95 -3.38 23.72 -2.88
N GLN A 96 -4.02 22.64 -2.39
CA GLN A 96 -5.48 22.51 -2.43
C GLN A 96 -6.16 22.98 -1.14
N GLY A 97 -5.44 23.69 -0.26
CA GLY A 97 -5.99 24.35 0.91
C GLY A 97 -6.24 23.45 2.12
N TYR A 98 -5.61 22.27 2.18
CA TYR A 98 -5.66 21.44 3.38
C TYR A 98 -4.78 22.01 4.50
N ASP A 99 -5.31 22.00 5.73
CA ASP A 99 -4.53 22.31 6.91
C ASP A 99 -3.61 21.12 7.25
N LEU A 100 -2.29 21.38 7.25
CA LEU A 100 -1.25 20.44 7.59
C LEU A 100 -0.59 20.72 8.94
N SER A 101 -1.17 21.56 9.79
CA SER A 101 -0.64 21.92 11.11
C SER A 101 -0.45 20.72 12.03
N ASN A 102 -1.27 19.69 11.87
CA ASN A 102 -1.21 18.44 12.62
C ASN A 102 -0.34 17.36 11.97
N LEU A 103 0.34 17.64 10.86
CA LEU A 103 1.16 16.66 10.15
C LEU A 103 2.34 16.20 11.01
N LYS A 104 2.43 14.89 11.27
CA LYS A 104 3.47 14.26 12.11
C LYS A 104 4.42 13.37 11.31
N SER A 105 4.00 12.88 10.14
CA SER A 105 4.79 11.96 9.32
C SER A 105 4.56 12.17 7.82
N ILE A 106 5.62 11.97 7.04
CA ILE A 106 5.60 12.07 5.57
C ILE A 106 6.06 10.78 4.90
N TYR A 107 5.90 9.64 5.56
CA TYR A 107 6.32 8.33 5.06
C TYR A 107 5.13 7.45 4.72
N ASP A 108 5.36 6.53 3.76
CA ASP A 108 4.36 5.51 3.42
C ASP A 108 4.24 4.48 4.56
N PRO A 109 3.03 4.19 5.05
CA PRO A 109 2.83 3.17 6.08
C PRO A 109 3.25 1.76 5.68
N GLY A 110 3.46 1.47 4.39
CA GLY A 110 4.06 0.23 3.92
C GLY A 110 5.44 -0.05 4.49
N LEU A 111 6.16 0.99 4.94
CA LEU A 111 7.44 0.84 5.65
C LEU A 111 7.31 0.12 7.00
N LEU A 112 6.10 -0.06 7.52
CA LEU A 112 5.85 -0.87 8.71
C LEU A 112 5.90 -2.38 8.43
N ALA A 113 6.02 -2.81 7.17
CA ALA A 113 5.99 -4.22 6.80
C ALA A 113 7.02 -5.07 7.56
N ARG A 114 8.24 -4.56 7.76
CA ARG A 114 9.29 -5.25 8.52
C ARG A 114 8.87 -5.57 9.97
N PHE A 115 8.18 -4.64 10.62
CA PHE A 115 7.73 -4.81 12.00
C PHE A 115 6.51 -5.70 12.10
N ILE A 116 5.58 -5.58 11.15
CA ILE A 116 4.33 -6.33 11.13
C ILE A 116 4.57 -7.80 10.74
N PHE A 117 5.50 -8.04 9.82
CA PHE A 117 5.88 -9.37 9.35
C PHE A 117 7.23 -9.82 9.93
N HIS A 118 7.53 -9.41 11.16
CA HIS A 118 8.78 -9.76 11.84
C HIS A 118 9.05 -11.27 11.81
N ASP A 119 8.03 -12.08 12.05
CA ASP A 119 8.14 -13.55 12.04
C ASP A 119 8.66 -14.06 10.69
N LEU A 120 8.18 -13.49 9.56
CA LEU A 120 8.69 -13.84 8.24
C LEU A 120 10.14 -13.38 8.03
N VAL A 121 10.49 -12.19 8.55
CA VAL A 121 11.86 -11.68 8.46
C VAL A 121 12.83 -12.60 9.19
N GLU A 122 12.43 -13.16 10.34
CA GLU A 122 13.22 -14.13 11.09
C GLU A 122 13.25 -15.52 10.42
N GLU A 123 12.17 -15.92 9.73
CA GLU A 123 12.10 -17.17 8.99
C GLU A 123 12.97 -17.16 7.73
N PHE A 124 12.95 -16.04 6.98
CA PHE A 124 13.67 -15.89 5.69
C PHE A 124 14.85 -14.94 5.82
N LYS A 125 15.82 -15.25 6.70
CA LYS A 125 17.01 -14.40 6.93
C LYS A 125 17.93 -14.32 5.72
N ASP A 126 18.03 -15.43 4.99
CA ASP A 126 18.89 -15.55 3.83
C ASP A 126 18.04 -15.75 2.57
N PRO A 127 18.12 -14.86 1.58
CA PRO A 127 17.42 -15.02 0.33
C PRO A 127 17.92 -16.24 -0.43
N ILE A 128 17.06 -16.83 -1.25
CA ILE A 128 17.42 -17.95 -2.12
C ILE A 128 18.29 -17.42 -3.25
N LYS A 129 19.51 -17.93 -3.34
CA LYS A 129 20.47 -17.55 -4.39
C LYS A 129 19.87 -17.71 -5.80
N ASN A 130 20.06 -16.71 -6.65
CA ASN A 130 19.51 -16.61 -7.99
C ASN A 130 17.98 -16.55 -8.07
N ASN A 131 17.27 -16.35 -6.98
CA ASN A 131 15.84 -16.09 -6.98
C ASN A 131 15.58 -14.62 -7.32
N LEU A 132 15.37 -14.33 -8.59
CA LEU A 132 15.09 -13.00 -9.11
C LEU A 132 13.58 -12.87 -9.33
N ILE A 133 12.96 -11.80 -8.81
CA ILE A 133 11.53 -11.57 -9.00
C ILE A 133 11.24 -10.20 -9.60
N PHE A 134 10.16 -10.16 -10.40
CA PHE A 134 9.58 -8.94 -10.91
C PHE A 134 8.14 -8.78 -10.43
N ILE A 135 7.84 -7.63 -9.82
CA ILE A 135 6.51 -7.29 -9.31
C ILE A 135 5.93 -6.17 -10.18
N PRO A 136 5.16 -6.50 -11.23
CA PRO A 136 4.57 -5.50 -12.10
C PRO A 136 3.45 -4.73 -11.42
N HIS A 137 3.16 -3.54 -11.94
CA HIS A 137 1.97 -2.80 -11.56
C HIS A 137 0.71 -3.60 -11.91
N TYR A 138 -0.31 -3.56 -11.05
CA TYR A 138 -1.52 -4.40 -11.18
C TYR A 138 -2.25 -4.26 -12.53
N LYS A 139 -2.11 -3.13 -13.22
CA LYS A 139 -2.70 -2.91 -14.55
C LYS A 139 -1.94 -3.58 -15.69
N ASP A 140 -0.70 -3.98 -15.43
CA ASP A 140 0.20 -4.51 -16.43
C ASP A 140 0.47 -6.01 -16.23
N MET A 141 -0.18 -6.64 -15.24
CA MET A 141 0.02 -8.06 -14.92
C MET A 141 -0.13 -8.99 -16.13
N ASP A 142 -1.16 -8.75 -16.93
CA ASP A 142 -1.48 -9.59 -18.09
C ASP A 142 -0.47 -9.44 -19.25
N ARG A 143 0.46 -8.48 -19.15
CA ARG A 143 1.50 -8.24 -20.17
C ARG A 143 2.75 -9.09 -19.96
N TYR A 144 2.87 -9.72 -18.78
CA TYR A 144 4.06 -10.45 -18.39
C TYR A 144 3.76 -11.92 -18.16
N PRO A 145 4.56 -12.83 -18.74
CA PRO A 145 4.45 -14.26 -18.45
C PRO A 145 4.88 -14.55 -17.01
N PRO A 146 4.54 -15.73 -16.46
CA PRO A 146 4.97 -16.15 -15.13
C PRO A 146 6.48 -16.13 -14.91
N VAL A 147 7.24 -16.39 -15.97
CA VAL A 147 8.71 -16.30 -16.01
C VAL A 147 9.12 -15.56 -17.26
N LEU A 148 9.96 -14.55 -17.12
CA LEU A 148 10.52 -13.77 -18.21
C LEU A 148 11.66 -14.56 -18.89
N GLU A 149 12.06 -14.18 -20.12
CA GLU A 149 13.09 -14.85 -20.92
C GLU A 149 14.44 -15.02 -20.21
N ASN A 150 14.78 -14.09 -19.29
CA ASN A 150 15.99 -14.13 -18.47
C ASN A 150 15.85 -14.90 -17.14
N GLY A 151 14.77 -15.68 -16.98
CA GLY A 151 14.53 -16.49 -15.79
C GLY A 151 13.95 -15.73 -14.59
N ILE A 152 13.70 -14.42 -14.70
CA ILE A 152 13.07 -13.62 -13.64
C ILE A 152 11.60 -14.04 -13.48
N ARG A 153 11.22 -14.42 -12.28
CA ARG A 153 9.86 -14.86 -11.97
C ARG A 153 8.91 -13.67 -11.73
N THR A 154 7.76 -13.67 -12.38
CA THR A 154 6.74 -12.64 -12.18
C THR A 154 5.88 -12.95 -10.95
N VAL A 155 5.83 -12.00 -9.99
CA VAL A 155 5.03 -12.11 -8.76
C VAL A 155 3.83 -11.19 -8.82
N ASN A 156 2.66 -11.75 -8.58
CA ASN A 156 1.39 -11.02 -8.67
C ASN A 156 1.12 -10.21 -7.40
N VAL A 157 0.86 -8.90 -7.56
CA VAL A 157 0.41 -8.01 -6.47
C VAL A 157 -1.05 -8.27 -6.05
N ASP A 158 -1.82 -9.02 -6.83
CA ASP A 158 -3.16 -9.50 -6.46
C ASP A 158 -3.01 -10.68 -5.49
N SER A 159 -2.63 -10.37 -4.27
CA SER A 159 -2.32 -11.34 -3.24
C SER A 159 -2.52 -10.76 -1.84
N GLU A 160 -2.53 -11.62 -0.83
CA GLU A 160 -2.45 -11.18 0.57
C GLU A 160 -1.08 -10.53 0.84
N PRO A 161 -1.01 -9.46 1.67
CA PRO A 161 0.24 -8.74 1.97
C PRO A 161 1.33 -9.65 2.52
N LYS A 162 0.98 -10.56 3.42
CA LYS A 162 1.93 -11.52 4.03
C LYS A 162 2.56 -12.44 2.98
N LYS A 163 1.77 -12.88 1.98
CA LYS A 163 2.27 -13.70 0.88
C LYS A 163 3.26 -12.92 0.01
N LEU A 164 2.92 -11.68 -0.35
CA LEU A 164 3.85 -10.83 -1.11
C LEU A 164 5.14 -10.58 -0.33
N ALA A 165 5.05 -10.34 0.98
CA ALA A 165 6.22 -10.17 1.83
C ALA A 165 7.13 -11.40 1.84
N ALA A 166 6.57 -12.62 1.94
CA ALA A 166 7.33 -13.86 1.86
C ALA A 166 8.04 -14.05 0.52
N GLU A 167 7.39 -13.71 -0.61
CA GLU A 167 8.00 -13.74 -1.94
C GLU A 167 9.20 -12.78 -2.06
N ILE A 168 9.06 -11.59 -1.47
CA ILE A 168 10.11 -10.57 -1.45
C ILE A 168 11.30 -11.02 -0.59
N LEU A 169 11.05 -11.52 0.62
CA LEU A 169 12.11 -11.97 1.54
C LEU A 169 12.93 -13.15 1.00
N GLN A 170 12.29 -14.01 0.21
CA GLN A 170 12.99 -15.13 -0.43
C GLN A 170 13.76 -14.73 -1.69
N ALA A 171 13.58 -13.52 -2.20
CA ALA A 171 14.23 -13.07 -3.43
C ALA A 171 15.60 -12.47 -3.14
N GLU A 172 16.62 -12.84 -3.93
CA GLU A 172 17.93 -12.20 -3.92
C GLU A 172 17.86 -10.78 -4.51
N HIS A 173 17.05 -10.60 -5.57
CA HIS A 173 16.78 -9.29 -6.15
C HIS A 173 15.31 -9.11 -6.52
N VAL A 174 14.82 -7.92 -6.23
CA VAL A 174 13.43 -7.52 -6.52
C VAL A 174 13.42 -6.38 -7.53
N PHE A 175 12.80 -6.61 -8.67
CA PHE A 175 12.45 -5.58 -9.64
C PHE A 175 10.96 -5.25 -9.51
N SER A 176 10.57 -3.98 -9.56
CA SER A 176 9.16 -3.64 -9.43
C SER A 176 8.78 -2.37 -10.17
N SER A 177 7.64 -2.40 -10.85
CA SER A 177 6.90 -1.21 -11.31
C SER A 177 5.68 -0.92 -10.44
N SER A 178 5.43 -1.74 -9.41
CA SER A 178 4.42 -1.49 -8.38
C SER A 178 5.02 -0.67 -7.24
N LEU A 179 4.36 0.43 -6.86
CA LEU A 179 4.82 1.26 -5.75
C LEU A 179 5.01 0.46 -4.46
N HIS A 180 3.99 -0.35 -4.07
CA HIS A 180 4.08 -1.14 -2.85
C HIS A 180 5.04 -2.33 -2.98
N GLY A 181 5.30 -2.82 -4.18
CA GLY A 181 6.39 -3.77 -4.42
C GLY A 181 7.75 -3.18 -4.04
N ILE A 182 8.00 -1.92 -4.44
CA ILE A 182 9.24 -1.21 -4.07
C ILE A 182 9.29 -0.92 -2.57
N ILE A 183 8.18 -0.42 -1.98
CA ILE A 183 8.13 -0.05 -0.56
C ILE A 183 8.33 -1.26 0.33
N PHE A 184 7.69 -2.38 0.02
CA PHE A 184 7.85 -3.63 0.78
C PHE A 184 9.27 -4.18 0.65
N ALA A 185 9.82 -4.22 -0.57
CA ALA A 185 11.20 -4.65 -0.76
C ALA A 185 12.19 -3.79 0.05
N HIS A 186 12.03 -2.46 0.01
CA HIS A 186 12.86 -1.55 0.80
C HIS A 186 12.67 -1.73 2.32
N SER A 187 11.46 -2.00 2.78
CA SER A 187 11.16 -2.19 4.21
C SER A 187 11.66 -3.51 4.75
N LEU A 188 11.61 -4.56 3.94
CA LEU A 188 11.93 -5.92 4.38
C LEU A 188 13.44 -6.23 4.32
N GLY A 189 14.19 -5.53 3.49
CA GLY A 189 15.66 -5.67 3.34
C GLY A 189 16.06 -5.86 1.91
#